data_7fcb8d51caabb3715ed46d706fff45d2
#
_entry.id   7fcb8d51caabb3715ed46d706fff45d2
#
_cell.length_a   1.000
_cell.length_b   1.000
_cell.length_c   1.000
_cell.angle_alpha   90.00
_cell.angle_beta   90.00
_cell.angle_gamma   90.00
#
_symmetry.space_group_name_H-M   'P 1'
#
loop_
_entity.id
_entity.type
_entity.pdbx_description
1 polymer ?
#
loop_
_entity_poly.entity_id
_entity_poly.type
_entity_poly.pdbx_seq_one_letter_code
_entity_poly.pdbx_strand_id
1 'polypeptide(L)'
;MKNLPANIDRNVQVIGAGLPRTGTSSLVAAMEILGFGPSFHFSVLFYNPGYAPILNRILQAFRMTDSRFVPKSKEESDAMKNQLKDIFRGYKSTLDAPACLFVPELMELYPHAKVLLSVRDSDEAWYKSVQDTISVVLKWWYVLLTSPTGIKPILELGGQCFNVIDQHSQGKSRKENHSLHNQWIREIVPKENLLEVCTFPYRLVYKSVRFN
;
A
#
# COMPACT_ATOMS: atom_id res chain seq x y z
N MET A 1 6.80 20.06 -6.93
CA MET A 1 7.60 18.84 -6.66
C MET A 1 8.81 18.87 -7.59
N LYS A 2 10.01 18.75 -7.05
CA LYS A 2 11.25 18.73 -7.85
C LYS A 2 11.27 17.40 -8.61
N ASN A 3 11.44 17.44 -9.94
CA ASN A 3 11.75 16.27 -10.73
C ASN A 3 12.91 15.54 -10.05
N LEU A 4 12.69 14.31 -9.63
CA LEU A 4 13.75 13.48 -9.03
C LEU A 4 14.85 13.31 -10.08
N PRO A 5 16.12 13.64 -9.77
CA PRO A 5 17.20 13.43 -10.72
C PRO A 5 17.33 11.95 -11.05
N ALA A 6 17.44 11.63 -12.34
CA ALA A 6 17.40 10.29 -12.91
C ALA A 6 18.57 9.35 -12.48
N ASN A 7 19.45 9.78 -11.61
CA ASN A 7 20.71 9.08 -11.34
C ASN A 7 21.03 8.90 -9.85
N ILE A 8 20.02 8.58 -9.02
CA ILE A 8 20.26 8.20 -7.65
C ILE A 8 19.78 6.76 -7.48
N ASP A 9 20.71 5.87 -7.21
CA ASP A 9 20.46 4.45 -6.85
C ASP A 9 19.80 4.40 -5.45
N ARG A 10 18.56 4.89 -5.39
CA ARG A 10 17.73 4.87 -4.18
C ARG A 10 16.90 3.60 -4.23
N ASN A 11 17.29 2.63 -3.44
CA ASN A 11 16.49 1.43 -3.24
C ASN A 11 15.51 1.64 -2.09
N VAL A 12 14.36 1.01 -2.18
CA VAL A 12 13.36 0.97 -1.10
C VAL A 12 14.02 0.36 0.15
N GLN A 13 13.96 1.11 1.25
CA GLN A 13 14.52 0.73 2.56
C GLN A 13 13.41 0.43 3.57
N VAL A 14 12.19 0.98 3.33
CA VAL A 14 11.03 0.75 4.18
C VAL A 14 9.82 0.38 3.31
N ILE A 15 9.23 -0.76 3.58
CA ILE A 15 8.01 -1.26 2.94
C ILE A 15 6.85 -1.02 3.89
N GLY A 16 5.95 -0.10 3.55
CA GLY A 16 4.73 0.15 4.30
C GLY A 16 3.68 -0.91 4.00
N ALA A 17 3.37 -1.71 5.00
CA ALA A 17 2.41 -2.80 4.92
C ALA A 17 1.02 -2.43 5.45
N GLY A 18 0.86 -1.26 6.07
CA GLY A 18 -0.43 -0.84 6.63
C GLY A 18 -1.45 -0.49 5.55
N LEU A 19 -2.69 -0.90 5.75
CA LEU A 19 -3.81 -0.58 4.87
C LEU A 19 -4.05 0.94 4.75
N PRO A 20 -4.68 1.40 3.67
CA PRO A 20 -5.21 2.76 3.59
C PRO A 20 -5.99 3.14 4.85
N ARG A 21 -5.92 4.39 5.27
CA ARG A 21 -6.59 4.94 6.46
C ARG A 21 -6.00 4.51 7.81
N THR A 22 -4.80 3.94 7.84
CA THR A 22 -4.04 3.66 9.06
C THR A 22 -3.00 4.74 9.39
N GLY A 23 -3.22 6.00 8.95
CA GLY A 23 -2.30 7.12 9.20
C GLY A 23 -1.13 7.21 8.22
N THR A 24 -1.24 6.62 7.04
CA THR A 24 -0.19 6.55 6.01
C THR A 24 0.33 7.92 5.60
N SER A 25 -0.52 8.96 5.53
CA SER A 25 -0.09 10.33 5.21
C SER A 25 0.82 10.93 6.30
N SER A 26 0.57 10.65 7.58
CA SER A 26 1.44 11.07 8.69
C SER A 26 2.77 10.33 8.64
N LEU A 27 2.74 9.05 8.23
CA LEU A 27 3.96 8.26 8.03
C LEU A 27 4.81 8.79 6.87
N VAL A 28 4.22 9.32 5.79
CA VAL A 28 4.98 9.99 4.73
C VAL A 28 5.83 11.12 5.33
N ALA A 29 5.22 11.99 6.15
CA ALA A 29 5.95 13.06 6.81
C ALA A 29 7.05 12.54 7.76
N ALA A 30 6.76 11.47 8.51
CA ALA A 30 7.73 10.84 9.39
C ALA A 30 8.91 10.24 8.61
N MET A 31 8.66 9.57 7.47
CA MET A 31 9.72 9.02 6.62
C MET A 31 10.62 10.12 6.05
N GLU A 32 10.06 11.26 5.65
CA GLU A 32 10.86 12.42 5.21
C GLU A 32 11.78 12.93 6.33
N ILE A 33 11.24 13.11 7.55
CA ILE A 33 12.01 13.59 8.71
C ILE A 33 13.14 12.60 9.08
N LEU A 34 12.85 11.30 9.02
CA LEU A 34 13.80 10.24 9.37
C LEU A 34 14.83 9.93 8.25
N GLY A 35 14.75 10.61 7.09
CA GLY A 35 15.66 10.41 5.98
C GLY A 35 15.34 9.20 5.08
N PHE A 36 14.15 8.59 5.25
CA PHE A 36 13.61 7.51 4.40
C PHE A 36 12.68 8.04 3.30
N GLY A 37 12.67 9.33 3.05
CA GLY A 37 12.02 9.94 1.88
C GLY A 37 12.92 9.95 0.63
N PRO A 38 12.33 10.13 -0.57
CA PRO A 38 10.89 10.30 -0.81
C PRO A 38 10.11 8.99 -0.65
N SER A 39 8.83 9.13 -0.25
CA SER A 39 7.91 8.01 -0.07
C SER A 39 6.97 7.86 -1.26
N PHE A 40 6.79 6.63 -1.76
CA PHE A 40 5.65 6.34 -2.62
C PHE A 40 4.40 6.20 -1.77
N HIS A 41 3.35 6.93 -2.11
CA HIS A 41 2.05 6.92 -1.46
C HIS A 41 0.98 7.08 -2.54
N PHE A 42 -0.26 6.64 -2.30
CA PHE A 42 -1.34 6.74 -3.29
C PHE A 42 -1.45 8.14 -3.92
N SER A 43 -1.22 9.19 -3.15
CA SER A 43 -1.24 10.58 -3.63
C SER A 43 -0.24 10.87 -4.75
N VAL A 44 0.83 10.08 -4.89
CA VAL A 44 1.82 10.23 -5.98
C VAL A 44 1.17 10.02 -7.35
N LEU A 45 0.12 9.20 -7.41
CA LEU A 45 -0.59 8.89 -8.65
C LEU A 45 -1.27 10.12 -9.27
N PHE A 46 -1.68 11.10 -8.46
CA PHE A 46 -2.25 12.35 -8.96
C PHE A 46 -1.23 13.22 -9.71
N TYR A 47 0.05 13.03 -9.42
CA TYR A 47 1.15 13.72 -10.09
C TYR A 47 1.82 12.86 -11.18
N ASN A 48 1.61 11.53 -11.12
CA ASN A 48 2.13 10.55 -12.06
C ASN A 48 1.02 9.59 -12.50
N PRO A 49 -0.01 10.08 -13.23
CA PRO A 49 -1.20 9.27 -13.56
C PRO A 49 -0.88 8.06 -14.44
N GLY A 50 0.24 8.07 -15.15
CA GLY A 50 0.69 6.95 -15.98
C GLY A 50 0.99 5.65 -15.21
N TYR A 51 1.21 5.73 -13.89
CA TYR A 51 1.39 4.53 -13.05
C TYR A 51 0.08 3.78 -12.79
N ALA A 52 -1.06 4.48 -12.76
CA ALA A 52 -2.33 3.85 -12.42
C ALA A 52 -2.76 2.74 -13.41
N PRO A 53 -2.68 2.90 -14.74
CA PRO A 53 -2.98 1.82 -15.67
C PRO A 53 -2.06 0.60 -15.53
N ILE A 54 -0.78 0.82 -15.22
CA ILE A 54 0.20 -0.27 -15.01
C ILE A 54 -0.15 -1.06 -13.76
N LEU A 55 -0.37 -0.36 -12.65
CA LEU A 55 -0.77 -0.96 -11.37
C LEU A 55 -2.11 -1.68 -11.44
N ASN A 56 -3.09 -1.11 -12.17
CA ASN A 56 -4.36 -1.77 -12.45
C ASN A 56 -4.16 -3.11 -13.16
N ARG A 57 -3.29 -3.14 -14.17
CA ARG A 57 -2.98 -4.37 -14.92
C ARG A 57 -2.30 -5.41 -14.02
N ILE A 58 -1.38 -4.97 -13.17
CA ILE A 58 -0.73 -5.82 -12.19
C ILE A 58 -1.78 -6.44 -11.25
N LEU A 59 -2.67 -5.65 -10.67
CA LEU A 59 -3.72 -6.15 -9.77
C LEU A 59 -4.69 -7.12 -10.46
N GLN A 60 -4.99 -6.91 -11.75
CA GLN A 60 -5.87 -7.81 -12.53
C GLN A 60 -5.20 -9.13 -12.89
N ALA A 61 -3.87 -9.16 -13.00
CA ALA A 61 -3.11 -10.37 -13.29
C ALA A 61 -3.05 -11.32 -12.08
N PHE A 62 -3.32 -10.81 -10.88
CA PHE A 62 -3.39 -11.63 -9.68
C PHE A 62 -4.70 -12.39 -9.58
N ARG A 63 -4.62 -13.68 -9.26
CA ARG A 63 -5.74 -14.47 -8.76
C ARG A 63 -5.59 -14.62 -7.26
N MET A 64 -6.67 -14.37 -6.55
CA MET A 64 -6.76 -14.79 -5.15
C MET A 64 -6.90 -16.31 -5.11
N THR A 65 -5.91 -16.99 -4.55
CA THR A 65 -6.01 -18.36 -4.09
C THR A 65 -5.99 -18.33 -2.57
N ASP A 66 -6.98 -18.93 -1.93
CA ASP A 66 -7.12 -19.26 -0.48
C ASP A 66 -6.46 -18.32 0.56
N SER A 67 -6.22 -17.07 0.25
CA SER A 67 -5.61 -16.00 1.06
C SER A 67 -4.32 -15.36 0.52
N ARG A 68 -3.90 -15.64 -0.71
CA ARG A 68 -2.67 -15.05 -1.28
C ARG A 68 -2.88 -14.57 -2.70
N PHE A 69 -2.27 -13.42 -3.03
CA PHE A 69 -1.96 -13.05 -4.39
C PHE A 69 -0.93 -14.02 -4.95
N VAL A 70 -1.28 -14.78 -5.98
CA VAL A 70 -0.33 -15.66 -6.66
C VAL A 70 -0.32 -15.31 -8.14
N PRO A 71 0.84 -14.98 -8.72
CA PRO A 71 0.98 -14.83 -10.17
C PRO A 71 0.62 -16.15 -10.85
N LYS A 72 0.01 -16.07 -12.02
CA LYS A 72 -0.43 -17.26 -12.77
C LYS A 72 0.74 -18.09 -13.29
N SER A 73 1.91 -17.45 -13.52
CA SER A 73 3.13 -18.10 -13.97
C SER A 73 4.38 -17.38 -13.43
N LYS A 74 5.53 -18.02 -13.53
CA LYS A 74 6.81 -17.43 -13.13
C LYS A 74 7.16 -16.21 -14.00
N GLU A 75 6.89 -16.29 -15.31
CA GLU A 75 7.15 -15.20 -16.25
C GLU A 75 6.30 -13.96 -15.92
N GLU A 76 5.04 -14.17 -15.57
CA GLU A 76 4.15 -13.09 -15.10
C GLU A 76 4.66 -12.48 -13.79
N SER A 77 5.14 -13.30 -12.86
CA SER A 77 5.75 -12.85 -11.61
C SER A 77 6.98 -11.98 -11.87
N ASP A 78 7.89 -12.41 -12.71
CA ASP A 78 9.13 -11.70 -13.01
C ASP A 78 8.83 -10.38 -13.77
N ALA A 79 7.91 -10.40 -14.73
CA ALA A 79 7.47 -9.22 -15.45
C ALA A 79 6.85 -8.17 -14.49
N MET A 80 6.01 -8.63 -13.58
CA MET A 80 5.39 -7.77 -12.56
C MET A 80 6.44 -7.16 -11.63
N LYS A 81 7.38 -7.96 -11.09
CA LYS A 81 8.45 -7.47 -10.23
C LYS A 81 9.28 -6.40 -10.93
N ASN A 82 9.58 -6.57 -12.20
CA ASN A 82 10.28 -5.55 -13.00
C ASN A 82 9.47 -4.26 -13.10
N GLN A 83 8.15 -4.34 -13.34
CA GLN A 83 7.28 -3.17 -13.39
C GLN A 83 7.20 -2.47 -12.02
N LEU A 84 7.08 -3.23 -10.92
CA LEU A 84 7.08 -2.67 -9.56
C LEU A 84 8.43 -1.98 -9.27
N LYS A 85 9.55 -2.59 -9.65
CA LYS A 85 10.87 -2.00 -9.50
C LYS A 85 10.99 -0.67 -10.25
N ASP A 86 10.43 -0.56 -11.45
CA ASP A 86 10.44 0.68 -12.23
C ASP A 86 9.54 1.76 -11.59
N ILE A 87 8.35 1.40 -11.11
CA ILE A 87 7.43 2.33 -10.44
C ILE A 87 8.03 2.87 -9.14
N PHE A 88 8.69 2.01 -8.35
CA PHE A 88 9.26 2.40 -7.07
C PHE A 88 10.69 2.93 -7.16
N ARG A 89 11.25 2.99 -8.37
CA ARG A 89 12.59 3.57 -8.59
C ARG A 89 12.67 5.00 -8.08
N GLY A 90 13.67 5.27 -7.23
CA GLY A 90 13.90 6.58 -6.66
C GLY A 90 13.17 6.87 -5.36
N TYR A 91 12.28 5.98 -4.91
CA TYR A 91 11.67 6.07 -3.59
C TYR A 91 12.47 5.25 -2.58
N LYS A 92 12.60 5.77 -1.34
CA LYS A 92 13.24 5.06 -0.23
C LYS A 92 12.22 4.32 0.64
N SER A 93 10.95 4.71 0.57
CA SER A 93 9.87 4.02 1.27
C SER A 93 8.63 3.91 0.39
N THR A 94 7.82 2.88 0.65
CA THR A 94 6.49 2.70 0.06
C THR A 94 5.47 2.70 1.17
N LEU A 95 4.37 3.41 0.98
CA LEU A 95 3.30 3.53 1.96
C LEU A 95 1.95 3.51 1.26
N ASP A 96 0.90 2.99 1.96
CA ASP A 96 -0.45 2.98 1.43
C ASP A 96 -0.68 1.96 0.29
N ALA A 97 -1.90 1.91 -0.24
CA ALA A 97 -2.21 1.12 -1.43
C ALA A 97 -1.60 1.78 -2.70
N PRO A 98 -1.26 0.99 -3.71
CA PRO A 98 -1.34 -0.47 -3.76
C PRO A 98 -0.13 -1.18 -3.14
N ALA A 99 0.90 -0.45 -2.67
CA ALA A 99 2.15 -1.04 -2.19
C ALA A 99 1.93 -2.06 -1.05
N CYS A 100 1.00 -1.78 -0.12
CA CYS A 100 0.67 -2.69 0.97
C CYS A 100 0.08 -4.05 0.52
N LEU A 101 -0.32 -4.17 -0.74
CA LEU A 101 -0.82 -5.42 -1.33
C LEU A 101 0.30 -6.28 -1.93
N PHE A 102 1.48 -5.71 -2.15
CA PHE A 102 2.63 -6.35 -2.78
C PHE A 102 3.78 -6.60 -1.81
N VAL A 103 3.49 -6.73 -0.51
CA VAL A 103 4.53 -6.88 0.52
C VAL A 103 5.46 -8.07 0.25
N PRO A 104 4.98 -9.28 -0.11
CA PRO A 104 5.86 -10.40 -0.42
C PRO A 104 6.82 -10.10 -1.58
N GLU A 105 6.30 -9.53 -2.67
CA GLU A 105 7.07 -9.20 -3.87
C GLU A 105 8.08 -8.09 -3.60
N LEU A 106 7.69 -7.11 -2.78
CA LEU A 106 8.59 -6.03 -2.37
C LEU A 106 9.70 -6.53 -1.45
N MET A 107 9.42 -7.50 -0.58
CA MET A 107 10.44 -8.14 0.26
C MET A 107 11.45 -8.95 -0.60
N GLU A 108 10.99 -9.60 -1.66
CA GLU A 108 11.87 -10.27 -2.61
C GLU A 108 12.73 -9.29 -3.42
N LEU A 109 12.15 -8.16 -3.85
CA LEU A 109 12.86 -7.11 -4.60
C LEU A 109 13.85 -6.32 -3.73
N TYR A 110 13.52 -6.15 -2.45
CA TYR A 110 14.28 -5.33 -1.50
C TYR A 110 14.54 -6.09 -0.19
N PRO A 111 15.37 -7.15 -0.20
CA PRO A 111 15.53 -8.08 0.91
C PRO A 111 16.11 -7.43 2.19
N HIS A 112 16.71 -6.25 2.08
CA HIS A 112 17.24 -5.49 3.22
C HIS A 112 16.24 -4.44 3.75
N ALA A 113 15.09 -4.26 3.10
CA ALA A 113 14.08 -3.32 3.54
C ALA A 113 13.39 -3.82 4.81
N LYS A 114 13.08 -2.88 5.72
CA LYS A 114 12.25 -3.16 6.89
C LYS A 114 10.78 -2.96 6.54
N VAL A 115 9.92 -3.74 7.16
CA VAL A 115 8.47 -3.66 6.94
C VAL A 115 7.85 -2.87 8.07
N LEU A 116 7.08 -1.84 7.72
CA LEU A 116 6.36 -0.96 8.65
C LEU A 116 4.86 -1.23 8.55
N LEU A 117 4.30 -1.88 9.58
CA LEU A 117 2.87 -2.12 9.68
C LEU A 117 2.21 -1.04 10.53
N SER A 118 1.45 -0.16 9.89
CA SER A 118 0.61 0.79 10.61
C SER A 118 -0.78 0.23 10.85
N VAL A 119 -1.23 0.29 12.09
CA VAL A 119 -2.52 -0.24 12.52
C VAL A 119 -3.40 0.85 13.15
N ARG A 120 -4.72 0.60 13.16
CA ARG A 120 -5.70 1.42 13.89
C ARG A 120 -6.08 0.73 15.20
N ASP A 121 -6.73 1.48 16.06
CA ASP A 121 -7.16 1.04 17.38
C ASP A 121 -8.12 -0.13 17.33
N SER A 122 -9.02 -0.13 16.33
CA SER A 122 -10.00 -1.19 16.10
C SER A 122 -10.42 -1.28 14.64
N ASP A 123 -11.02 -2.40 14.28
CA ASP A 123 -11.60 -2.64 12.98
C ASP A 123 -12.75 -1.66 12.67
N GLU A 124 -13.54 -1.31 13.70
CA GLU A 124 -14.63 -0.32 13.59
C GLU A 124 -14.08 1.07 13.25
N ALA A 125 -13.01 1.50 13.93
CA ALA A 125 -12.39 2.79 13.71
C ALA A 125 -11.78 2.88 12.31
N TRP A 126 -11.16 1.80 11.84
CA TRP A 126 -10.65 1.69 10.47
C TRP A 126 -11.79 1.75 9.46
N TYR A 127 -12.79 0.88 9.61
CA TYR A 127 -13.91 0.78 8.68
C TYR A 127 -14.69 2.09 8.57
N LYS A 128 -14.96 2.74 9.71
CA LYS A 128 -15.59 4.07 9.74
C LYS A 128 -14.77 5.08 8.92
N SER A 129 -13.45 5.11 9.11
CA SER A 129 -12.57 6.03 8.35
C SER A 129 -12.60 5.74 6.84
N VAL A 130 -12.71 4.47 6.42
CA VAL A 130 -12.88 4.09 5.01
C VAL A 130 -14.23 4.57 4.48
N GLN A 131 -15.31 4.35 5.22
CA GLN A 131 -16.66 4.76 4.84
C GLN A 131 -16.77 6.28 4.68
N ASP A 132 -16.25 7.03 5.63
CA ASP A 132 -16.34 8.50 5.66
C ASP A 132 -15.51 9.17 4.54
N THR A 133 -14.58 8.45 3.92
CA THR A 133 -13.65 9.04 2.94
C THR A 133 -13.67 8.32 1.59
N ILE A 134 -13.14 7.09 1.54
CA ILE A 134 -12.89 6.39 0.29
C ILE A 134 -14.18 5.96 -0.38
N SER A 135 -15.15 5.48 0.39
CA SER A 135 -16.46 5.08 -0.15
C SER A 135 -17.19 6.24 -0.83
N VAL A 136 -16.92 7.48 -0.44
CA VAL A 136 -17.52 8.66 -1.06
C VAL A 136 -16.94 8.90 -2.46
N VAL A 137 -15.59 8.85 -2.59
CA VAL A 137 -14.92 9.12 -3.88
C VAL A 137 -15.06 7.95 -4.87
N LEU A 138 -15.38 6.75 -4.41
CA LEU A 138 -15.63 5.60 -5.26
C LEU A 138 -17.10 5.48 -5.72
N LYS A 139 -18.00 6.37 -5.31
CA LYS A 139 -19.39 6.38 -5.80
C LYS A 139 -19.43 6.67 -7.30
N TRP A 140 -20.29 5.95 -8.02
CA TRP A 140 -20.41 6.04 -9.49
C TRP A 140 -20.60 7.46 -10.01
N TRP A 141 -21.40 8.30 -9.31
CA TRP A 141 -21.65 9.68 -9.70
C TRP A 141 -20.41 10.58 -9.55
N TYR A 142 -19.55 10.31 -8.53
CA TYR A 142 -18.30 11.03 -8.35
C TYR A 142 -17.31 10.66 -9.46
N VAL A 143 -17.21 9.37 -9.81
CA VAL A 143 -16.37 8.90 -10.93
C VAL A 143 -16.85 9.53 -12.25
N LEU A 144 -18.16 9.61 -12.46
CA LEU A 144 -18.73 10.25 -13.65
C LEU A 144 -18.41 11.75 -13.71
N LEU A 145 -18.60 12.47 -12.60
CA LEU A 145 -18.34 13.91 -12.50
C LEU A 145 -16.86 14.24 -12.73
N THR A 146 -15.95 13.40 -12.25
CA THR A 146 -14.52 13.61 -12.37
C THR A 146 -13.90 13.00 -13.63
N SER A 147 -14.67 12.28 -14.43
CA SER A 147 -14.20 11.63 -15.67
C SER A 147 -13.47 12.59 -16.64
N PRO A 148 -13.93 13.83 -16.86
CA PRO A 148 -13.24 14.77 -17.75
C PRO A 148 -11.86 15.21 -17.26
N THR A 149 -11.54 15.02 -15.98
CA THR A 149 -10.26 15.45 -15.38
C THR A 149 -9.10 14.48 -15.62
N GLY A 150 -9.35 13.32 -16.26
CA GLY A 150 -8.32 12.29 -16.50
C GLY A 150 -7.95 11.46 -15.28
N ILE A 151 -8.59 11.63 -14.11
CA ILE A 151 -8.29 10.87 -12.89
C ILE A 151 -8.98 9.49 -12.83
N LYS A 152 -9.82 9.16 -13.81
CA LYS A 152 -10.56 7.90 -13.85
C LYS A 152 -9.68 6.66 -13.62
N PRO A 153 -8.49 6.49 -14.25
CA PRO A 153 -7.64 5.32 -13.98
C PRO A 153 -7.16 5.23 -12.53
N ILE A 154 -7.00 6.37 -11.84
CA ILE A 154 -6.60 6.43 -10.44
C ILE A 154 -7.75 5.98 -9.54
N LEU A 155 -8.98 6.40 -9.84
CA LEU A 155 -10.18 5.98 -9.10
C LEU A 155 -10.46 4.49 -9.31
N GLU A 156 -10.29 3.99 -10.53
CA GLU A 156 -10.41 2.56 -10.86
C GLU A 156 -9.37 1.75 -10.07
N LEU A 157 -8.13 2.20 -10.00
CA LEU A 157 -7.09 1.57 -9.19
C LEU A 157 -7.47 1.54 -7.70
N GLY A 158 -7.97 2.66 -7.16
CA GLY A 158 -8.46 2.72 -5.79
C GLY A 158 -9.57 1.70 -5.52
N GLY A 159 -10.54 1.61 -6.43
CA GLY A 159 -11.61 0.62 -6.37
C GLY A 159 -11.10 -0.82 -6.41
N GLN A 160 -10.15 -1.10 -7.29
CA GLN A 160 -9.54 -2.43 -7.38
C GLN A 160 -8.73 -2.79 -6.14
N CYS A 161 -7.96 -1.85 -5.56
CA CYS A 161 -7.27 -2.09 -4.29
C CYS A 161 -8.25 -2.53 -3.20
N PHE A 162 -9.40 -1.85 -3.08
CA PHE A 162 -10.42 -2.23 -2.09
C PHE A 162 -11.12 -3.54 -2.42
N ASN A 163 -11.37 -3.84 -3.70
CA ASN A 163 -11.89 -5.16 -4.10
C ASN A 163 -10.94 -6.28 -3.69
N VAL A 164 -9.64 -6.07 -3.84
CA VAL A 164 -8.62 -7.02 -3.40
C VAL A 164 -8.63 -7.17 -1.88
N ILE A 165 -8.66 -6.06 -1.14
CA ILE A 165 -8.75 -6.08 0.33
C ILE A 165 -10.01 -6.83 0.79
N ASP A 166 -11.15 -6.61 0.12
CA ASP A 166 -12.41 -7.30 0.42
C ASP A 166 -12.34 -8.80 0.14
N GLN A 167 -11.58 -9.24 -0.86
CA GLN A 167 -11.40 -10.66 -1.15
C GLN A 167 -10.58 -11.37 -0.06
N HIS A 168 -9.66 -10.69 0.62
CA HIS A 168 -8.95 -11.25 1.78
C HIS A 168 -9.89 -11.68 2.91
N SER A 169 -11.06 -11.05 3.03
CA SER A 169 -12.02 -11.40 4.08
C SER A 169 -12.77 -12.71 3.83
N GLN A 170 -12.64 -13.33 2.65
CA GLN A 170 -13.27 -14.62 2.32
C GLN A 170 -14.77 -14.70 2.70
N GLY A 171 -15.50 -13.61 2.46
CA GLY A 171 -16.93 -13.51 2.80
C GLY A 171 -17.23 -13.12 4.25
N LYS A 172 -16.22 -12.86 5.08
CA LYS A 172 -16.37 -12.22 6.38
C LYS A 172 -16.79 -10.74 6.25
N SER A 173 -17.07 -10.10 7.37
CA SER A 173 -17.42 -8.68 7.36
C SER A 173 -16.26 -7.83 6.85
N ARG A 174 -16.56 -6.85 5.99
CA ARG A 174 -15.56 -5.84 5.54
C ARG A 174 -14.84 -5.13 6.68
N LYS A 175 -15.44 -5.07 7.86
CA LYS A 175 -14.80 -4.52 9.06
C LYS A 175 -13.56 -5.31 9.47
N GLU A 176 -13.60 -6.63 9.30
CA GLU A 176 -12.52 -7.55 9.69
C GLU A 176 -11.33 -7.51 8.72
N ASN A 177 -11.44 -6.84 7.57
CA ASN A 177 -10.34 -6.73 6.61
C ASN A 177 -9.06 -6.16 7.24
N HIS A 178 -9.21 -5.22 8.17
CA HIS A 178 -8.07 -4.61 8.85
C HIS A 178 -7.33 -5.62 9.76
N SER A 179 -8.04 -6.34 10.61
CA SER A 179 -7.43 -7.35 11.49
C SER A 179 -6.86 -8.52 10.70
N LEU A 180 -7.57 -9.00 9.67
CA LEU A 180 -7.12 -10.09 8.80
C LEU A 180 -5.85 -9.73 8.04
N HIS A 181 -5.80 -8.53 7.44
CA HIS A 181 -4.60 -8.06 6.78
C HIS A 181 -3.42 -7.91 7.74
N ASN A 182 -3.64 -7.34 8.92
CA ASN A 182 -2.59 -7.19 9.93
C ASN A 182 -2.08 -8.55 10.42
N GLN A 183 -2.98 -9.52 10.58
CA GLN A 183 -2.59 -10.89 10.93
C GLN A 183 -1.74 -11.52 9.81
N TRP A 184 -2.18 -11.43 8.56
CA TRP A 184 -1.44 -11.92 7.42
C TRP A 184 -0.03 -11.32 7.34
N ILE A 185 0.13 -10.01 7.52
CA ILE A 185 1.45 -9.37 7.52
C ILE A 185 2.35 -9.90 8.65
N ARG A 186 1.79 -10.11 9.85
CA ARG A 186 2.55 -10.69 10.98
C ARG A 186 2.99 -12.13 10.74
N GLU A 187 2.25 -12.87 9.91
CA GLU A 187 2.58 -14.25 9.55
C GLU A 187 3.67 -14.35 8.50
N ILE A 188 3.68 -13.44 7.51
CA ILE A 188 4.62 -13.53 6.37
C ILE A 188 5.92 -12.77 6.60
N VAL A 189 5.95 -11.78 7.51
CA VAL A 189 7.13 -10.95 7.75
C VAL A 189 7.89 -11.47 8.97
N PRO A 190 9.21 -11.77 8.84
CA PRO A 190 10.04 -12.11 9.99
C PRO A 190 10.00 -11.01 11.06
N LYS A 191 9.88 -11.41 12.33
CA LYS A 191 9.70 -10.48 13.46
C LYS A 191 10.81 -9.42 13.55
N GLU A 192 12.03 -9.80 13.22
CA GLU A 192 13.21 -8.91 13.19
C GLU A 192 13.18 -7.87 12.08
N ASN A 193 12.32 -8.06 11.09
CA ASN A 193 12.12 -7.13 9.97
C ASN A 193 10.83 -6.33 10.08
N LEU A 194 9.97 -6.63 11.06
CA LEU A 194 8.66 -5.99 11.22
C LEU A 194 8.67 -4.94 12.33
N LEU A 195 8.33 -3.72 11.98
CA LEU A 195 8.01 -2.65 12.93
C LEU A 195 6.50 -2.39 12.89
N GLU A 196 5.81 -2.55 14.01
CA GLU A 196 4.39 -2.23 14.12
C GLU A 196 4.21 -0.90 14.85
N VAL A 197 3.39 -0.02 14.28
CA VAL A 197 3.04 1.29 14.86
C VAL A 197 1.53 1.44 14.91
N CYS A 198 1.01 1.83 16.08
CA CYS A 198 -0.40 2.21 16.23
C CYS A 198 -0.53 3.72 16.02
N THR A 199 -1.40 4.13 15.10
CA THR A 199 -1.66 5.55 14.83
C THR A 199 -2.92 5.98 15.58
N PHE A 200 -2.75 6.59 16.75
CA PHE A 200 -3.83 7.30 17.44
C PHE A 200 -4.05 8.68 16.81
N PRO A 201 -5.24 9.30 16.95
CA PRO A 201 -5.55 10.59 16.32
C PRO A 201 -4.56 11.71 16.61
N TYR A 202 -3.73 11.58 17.67
CA TYR A 202 -2.79 12.62 18.12
C TYR A 202 -1.46 12.07 18.68
N ARG A 203 -1.16 10.76 18.55
CA ARG A 203 0.07 10.20 19.13
C ARG A 203 0.51 8.91 18.40
N LEU A 204 1.74 8.91 17.89
CA LEU A 204 2.41 7.68 17.47
C LEU A 204 2.84 6.93 18.74
N VAL A 205 2.23 5.78 19.00
CA VAL A 205 2.63 4.90 20.11
C VAL A 205 3.39 3.73 19.52
N TYR A 206 4.68 3.65 19.83
CA TYR A 206 5.50 2.50 19.49
C TYR A 206 5.10 1.30 20.35
N LYS A 207 4.65 0.21 19.76
CA LYS A 207 4.79 -1.11 20.36
C LYS A 207 6.20 -1.58 20.03
N SER A 208 7.09 -1.48 21.00
CA SER A 208 8.51 -1.74 20.83
C SER A 208 8.78 -3.16 20.34
N VAL A 209 9.34 -3.27 19.14
CA VAL A 209 10.28 -4.34 18.85
C VAL A 209 11.67 -3.70 18.98
N ARG A 210 12.45 -4.12 19.97
CA ARG A 210 13.85 -3.70 20.07
C ARG A 210 14.57 -4.32 18.90
N PHE A 211 15.11 -3.48 18.03
CA PHE A 211 16.18 -3.90 17.13
C PHE A 211 17.43 -4.07 17.98
N ASN A 212 17.93 -5.29 18.12
CA ASN A 212 19.29 -5.55 18.54
C ASN A 212 20.21 -5.45 17.34
#